data_2de6eab05ee2a7389f8c0418888aef0e
#
_entry.id   2de6eab05ee2a7389f8c0418888aef0e
#
_cell.length_a   1.000
_cell.length_b   1.000
_cell.length_c   1.000
_cell.angle_alpha   90.00
_cell.angle_beta   90.00
_cell.angle_gamma   90.00
#
_symmetry.space_group_name_H-M   'P 1'
#
loop_
_entity.id
_entity.type
_entity.pdbx_description
1 polymer ?
#
loop_
_entity_poly.entity_id
_entity_poly.type
_entity_poly.pdbx_seq_one_letter_code
_entity_poly.pdbx_strand_id
1 'polypeptide(L)'
;MNDTKWREIFEAFYYGVELAGGPGIFWTTKNLQGHEYQDSTWTHFGCSMESNREIDGLRIDLTPQNRELVLDILTRIHVPGEIVGDAVYVYGYRMDVDYL
;
A
#
# COMPACT_ATOMS: atom_id res chain seq x y z
N MET A 1 -10.53 5.65 0.27
CA MET A 1 -9.34 6.51 0.26
C MET A 1 -9.24 7.19 -1.10
N ASN A 2 -8.77 8.42 -1.17
CA ASN A 2 -8.74 9.15 -2.43
C ASN A 2 -7.51 8.82 -3.28
N ASP A 3 -7.52 9.29 -4.53
CA ASP A 3 -6.42 9.06 -5.47
C ASP A 3 -5.09 9.65 -4.99
N THR A 4 -5.13 10.80 -4.33
CA THR A 4 -3.93 11.46 -3.81
C THR A 4 -3.19 10.57 -2.81
N LYS A 5 -3.91 9.91 -1.93
CA LYS A 5 -3.31 9.00 -0.95
C LYS A 5 -2.71 7.76 -1.62
N TRP A 6 -3.40 7.19 -2.61
CA TRP A 6 -2.85 6.07 -3.36
C TRP A 6 -1.57 6.45 -4.09
N ARG A 7 -1.54 7.65 -4.66
CA ARG A 7 -0.33 8.16 -5.34
C ARG A 7 0.81 8.39 -4.34
N GLU A 8 0.52 8.93 -3.16
CA GLU A 8 1.53 9.11 -2.12
C GLU A 8 2.14 7.79 -1.69
N ILE A 9 1.32 6.74 -1.55
CA ILE A 9 1.81 5.40 -1.23
C ILE A 9 2.73 4.89 -2.34
N PHE A 10 2.29 4.98 -3.59
CA PHE A 10 3.09 4.55 -4.74
C PHE A 10 4.43 5.29 -4.78
N GLU A 11 4.43 6.61 -4.70
CA GLU A 11 5.64 7.40 -4.79
C GLU A 11 6.60 7.12 -3.63
N ALA A 12 6.08 6.97 -2.41
CA ALA A 12 6.91 6.67 -1.26
C ALA A 12 7.63 5.33 -1.39
N PHE A 13 6.94 4.29 -1.86
CA PHE A 13 7.54 2.97 -1.98
C PHE A 13 8.34 2.80 -3.25
N TYR A 14 7.88 3.32 -4.37
CA TYR A 14 8.61 3.18 -5.63
C TYR A 14 9.86 4.06 -5.68
N TYR A 15 9.69 5.36 -5.48
CA TYR A 15 10.83 6.29 -5.56
C TYR A 15 11.64 6.32 -4.27
N GLY A 16 11.01 6.22 -3.13
CA GLY A 16 11.67 6.33 -1.84
C GLY A 16 12.35 5.06 -1.34
N VAL A 17 11.93 3.91 -1.82
CA VAL A 17 12.45 2.62 -1.37
C VAL A 17 13.03 1.81 -2.52
N GLU A 18 12.22 1.44 -3.51
CA GLU A 18 12.65 0.53 -4.56
C GLU A 18 13.79 1.12 -5.40
N LEU A 19 13.61 2.30 -5.94
CA LEU A 19 14.65 2.95 -6.75
C LEU A 19 15.86 3.39 -5.92
N ALA A 20 15.67 3.57 -4.63
CA ALA A 20 16.77 3.93 -3.73
C ALA A 20 17.59 2.72 -3.24
N GLY A 21 17.22 1.51 -3.66
CA GLY A 21 17.91 0.29 -3.25
C GLY A 21 17.58 -0.19 -1.84
N GLY A 22 16.40 0.18 -1.33
CA GLY A 22 15.96 -0.24 0.00
C GLY A 22 15.54 -1.71 0.07
N PRO A 23 15.00 -2.16 1.22
CA PRO A 23 14.58 -3.55 1.38
C PRO A 23 13.45 -3.90 0.45
N GLY A 24 13.31 -5.19 0.11
CA GLY A 24 12.22 -5.67 -0.74
C GLY A 24 10.86 -5.46 -0.07
N ILE A 25 9.92 -4.96 -0.85
CA ILE A 25 8.54 -4.75 -0.41
C ILE A 25 7.64 -5.62 -1.27
N PHE A 26 6.90 -6.51 -0.63
CA PHE A 26 5.96 -7.40 -1.32
C PHE A 26 4.55 -6.96 -1.01
N TRP A 27 3.76 -6.73 -2.04
CA TRP A 27 2.41 -6.22 -1.89
C TRP A 27 1.40 -6.96 -2.76
N THR A 28 0.16 -6.92 -2.33
CA THR A 28 -0.98 -7.48 -3.05
C THR A 28 -2.10 -6.44 -3.05
N THR A 29 -2.61 -6.10 -4.22
CA THR A 29 -3.81 -5.27 -4.31
C THR A 29 -5.03 -6.13 -4.60
N LYS A 30 -6.18 -5.70 -4.07
CA LYS A 30 -7.47 -6.33 -4.34
C LYS A 30 -8.39 -5.27 -4.92
N ASN A 31 -9.02 -5.59 -6.05
CA ASN A 31 -9.96 -4.66 -6.66
C ASN A 31 -11.39 -4.87 -6.13
N LEU A 32 -12.31 -4.00 -6.56
CA LEU A 32 -13.70 -4.06 -6.10
C LEU A 32 -14.44 -5.34 -6.55
N GLN A 33 -13.95 -6.03 -7.58
CA GLN A 33 -14.50 -7.30 -8.02
C GLN A 33 -13.91 -8.51 -7.28
N GLY A 34 -12.98 -8.26 -6.36
CA GLY A 34 -12.35 -9.32 -5.57
C GLY A 34 -11.11 -9.95 -6.20
N HIS A 35 -10.65 -9.44 -7.34
CA HIS A 35 -9.42 -9.94 -7.95
C HIS A 35 -8.19 -9.41 -7.20
N GLU A 36 -7.22 -10.29 -6.97
CA GLU A 36 -5.99 -9.95 -6.30
C GLU A 36 -4.82 -9.93 -7.30
N TYR A 37 -3.96 -8.93 -7.18
CA TYR A 37 -2.76 -8.79 -8.00
C TYR A 37 -1.55 -8.66 -7.09
N GLN A 38 -0.58 -9.56 -7.26
CA GLN A 38 0.67 -9.52 -6.53
C GLN A 38 1.77 -8.94 -7.40
N ASP A 39 2.58 -8.07 -6.82
CA ASP A 39 3.73 -7.52 -7.53
C ASP A 39 4.78 -7.10 -6.50
N SER A 40 6.03 -7.03 -6.94
CA SER A 40 7.13 -6.54 -6.14
C SER A 40 7.73 -5.26 -6.71
N THR A 41 7.17 -4.71 -7.79
CA THR A 41 7.77 -3.60 -8.52
C THR A 41 7.03 -2.28 -8.42
N TRP A 42 5.84 -2.28 -7.85
CA TRP A 42 5.01 -1.07 -7.70
C TRP A 42 4.67 -0.39 -9.03
N THR A 43 4.62 -1.16 -10.13
CA THR A 43 4.39 -0.59 -11.46
C THR A 43 2.93 -0.57 -11.89
N HIS A 44 2.05 -1.26 -11.15
CA HIS A 44 0.68 -1.49 -11.59
C HIS A 44 -0.38 -0.76 -10.79
N PHE A 45 -0.01 0.00 -9.76
CA PHE A 45 -0.99 0.81 -9.06
C PHE A 45 -0.42 2.18 -8.70
N GLY A 46 -1.32 3.09 -8.36
CA GLY A 46 -0.92 4.47 -8.02
C GLY A 46 -0.61 5.35 -9.23
N CYS A 47 -0.55 4.76 -10.42
CA CYS A 47 -0.14 5.47 -11.63
C CYS A 47 -1.28 6.19 -12.34
N SER A 48 -2.53 5.74 -12.18
CA SER A 48 -3.67 6.37 -12.82
C SER A 48 -4.86 6.45 -11.87
N MET A 49 -5.66 7.51 -12.03
CA MET A 49 -6.85 7.71 -11.23
C MET A 49 -7.88 6.60 -11.42
N GLU A 50 -8.02 6.11 -12.65
CA GLU A 50 -8.99 5.06 -12.96
C GLU A 50 -8.64 3.76 -12.25
N SER A 51 -7.37 3.37 -12.31
CA SER A 51 -6.89 2.18 -11.62
C SER A 51 -7.05 2.31 -10.11
N ASN A 52 -6.74 3.48 -9.56
CA ASN A 52 -6.83 3.71 -8.12
C ASN A 52 -8.26 3.62 -7.59
N ARG A 53 -9.24 4.01 -8.39
CA ARG A 53 -10.65 3.92 -7.98
C ARG A 53 -11.13 2.48 -7.82
N GLU A 54 -10.49 1.54 -8.49
CA GLU A 54 -10.85 0.13 -8.42
C GLU A 54 -10.18 -0.61 -7.26
N ILE A 55 -9.25 0.02 -6.56
CA ILE A 55 -8.53 -0.60 -5.46
C ILE A 55 -9.40 -0.64 -4.21
N ASP A 56 -9.80 -1.84 -3.80
CA ASP A 56 -10.51 -2.06 -2.55
C ASP A 56 -9.54 -2.09 -1.36
N GLY A 57 -8.37 -2.68 -1.56
CA GLY A 57 -7.37 -2.76 -0.51
C GLY A 57 -5.98 -3.09 -1.01
N LEU A 58 -5.01 -2.82 -0.16
CA LEU A 58 -3.60 -3.12 -0.37
C LEU A 58 -3.10 -3.87 0.85
N ARG A 59 -2.46 -5.03 0.63
CA ARG A 59 -1.74 -5.74 1.68
C ARG A 59 -0.26 -5.64 1.40
N ILE A 60 0.51 -5.25 2.40
CA ILE A 60 1.98 -5.26 2.33
C ILE A 60 2.48 -6.29 3.32
N ASP A 61 3.26 -7.25 2.85
CA ASP A 61 3.86 -8.25 3.72
C ASP A 61 5.04 -7.64 4.47
N LEU A 62 5.00 -7.78 5.80
CA LEU A 62 6.03 -7.21 6.67
C LEU A 62 7.13 -8.24 6.92
N THR A 63 8.37 -7.83 6.74
CA THR A 63 9.55 -8.63 7.05
C THR A 63 10.36 -7.93 8.14
N PRO A 64 11.30 -8.63 8.82
CA PRO A 64 12.17 -7.95 9.77
C PRO A 64 12.94 -6.78 9.17
N GLN A 65 13.25 -6.85 7.86
CA GLN A 65 14.01 -5.81 7.17
C GLN A 65 13.17 -4.60 6.78
N ASN A 66 11.87 -4.79 6.48
CA ASN A 66 11.03 -3.71 5.95
C ASN A 66 10.00 -3.16 6.93
N ARG A 67 9.73 -3.86 8.04
CA ARG A 67 8.61 -3.56 8.94
C ARG A 67 8.61 -2.12 9.41
N GLU A 68 9.71 -1.66 9.97
CA GLU A 68 9.80 -0.32 10.53
C GLU A 68 9.63 0.74 9.46
N LEU A 69 10.27 0.55 8.31
CA LEU A 69 10.18 1.46 7.17
C LEU A 69 8.76 1.55 6.62
N VAL A 70 8.11 0.41 6.41
CA VAL A 70 6.74 0.36 5.88
C VAL A 70 5.77 1.06 6.82
N LEU A 71 5.83 0.74 8.11
CA LEU A 71 4.92 1.33 9.08
C LEU A 71 5.15 2.83 9.24
N ASP A 72 6.40 3.28 9.20
CA ASP A 72 6.73 4.69 9.27
C ASP A 72 6.14 5.46 8.07
N ILE A 73 6.31 4.92 6.86
CA ILE A 73 5.77 5.54 5.66
C ILE A 73 4.24 5.66 5.73
N LEU A 74 3.57 4.55 6.06
CA LEU A 74 2.11 4.54 6.11
C LEU A 74 1.55 5.44 7.21
N THR A 75 2.23 5.52 8.34
CA THR A 75 1.84 6.41 9.43
C THR A 75 1.97 7.87 9.02
N ARG A 76 3.03 8.23 8.32
CA ARG A 76 3.22 9.60 7.83
C ARG A 76 2.19 10.01 6.79
N ILE A 77 1.83 9.10 5.91
CA ILE A 77 0.78 9.36 4.91
C ILE A 77 -0.59 9.41 5.58
N HIS A 78 -0.76 8.71 6.68
CA HIS A 78 -2.00 8.66 7.47
C HIS A 78 -3.12 7.98 6.68
N VAL A 79 -3.03 6.67 6.55
CA VAL A 79 -3.95 5.87 5.73
C VAL A 79 -4.89 5.05 6.62
N PRO A 80 -6.12 4.78 6.16
CA PRO A 80 -7.01 3.84 6.87
C PRO A 80 -6.47 2.42 6.71
N GLY A 81 -6.18 1.77 7.83
CA GLY A 81 -5.61 0.43 7.76
C GLY A 81 -5.40 -0.20 9.12
N GLU A 82 -4.88 -1.42 9.09
CA GLU A 82 -4.59 -2.17 10.30
C GLU A 82 -3.44 -3.13 10.09
N ILE A 83 -2.78 -3.48 11.19
CA ILE A 83 -1.71 -4.48 11.20
C ILE A 83 -2.33 -5.80 11.66
N VAL A 84 -2.18 -6.85 10.86
CA VAL A 84 -2.68 -8.17 11.17
C VAL A 84 -1.53 -9.17 10.99
N GLY A 85 -0.97 -9.67 12.10
CA GLY A 85 0.17 -10.58 12.04
C GLY A 85 1.38 -9.95 11.34
N ASP A 86 1.86 -10.59 10.29
CA ASP A 86 3.02 -10.14 9.54
C ASP A 86 2.64 -9.35 8.28
N ALA A 87 1.46 -8.75 8.27
CA ALA A 87 0.99 -7.94 7.15
C ALA A 87 0.32 -6.67 7.64
N VAL A 88 0.35 -5.64 6.81
CA VAL A 88 -0.43 -4.43 7.02
C VAL A 88 -1.42 -4.28 5.88
N TYR A 89 -2.66 -3.96 6.22
CA TYR A 89 -3.74 -3.78 5.26
C TYR A 89 -4.11 -2.30 5.19
N VAL A 90 -4.21 -1.77 3.97
CA VAL A 90 -4.66 -0.41 3.71
C VAL A 90 -5.97 -0.51 2.93
N TYR A 91 -7.00 0.19 3.39
CA TYR A 91 -8.35 0.05 2.84
C TYR A 91 -8.73 1.24 1.97
N GLY A 92 -9.33 0.95 0.81
CA GLY A 92 -9.79 1.99 -0.11
C GLY A 92 -11.17 2.56 0.25
N TYR A 93 -12.07 1.69 0.69
CA TYR A 93 -13.49 2.05 0.83
C TYR A 93 -14.11 1.71 2.18
N ARG A 94 -13.36 1.20 3.12
CA ARG A 94 -13.87 0.94 4.47
C ARG A 94 -13.81 2.23 5.29
N MET A 95 -14.91 2.55 5.97
CA MET A 95 -15.02 3.78 6.74
C MET A 95 -15.02 3.54 8.25
N ASP A 96 -15.02 2.28 8.66
CA ASP A 96 -15.10 1.87 10.07
C ASP A 96 -13.75 1.40 10.64
N VAL A 97 -12.66 1.74 9.98
CA VAL A 97 -11.31 1.35 10.41
C VAL A 97 -10.54 2.56 10.90
N ASP A 98 -9.62 2.31 11.84
CA ASP A 98 -8.72 3.35 12.33
C ASP A 98 -7.65 3.68 11.29
N TYR A 99 -7.03 4.84 11.45
CA TYR A 99 -5.93 5.25 10.60
C TYR A 99 -4.58 4.87 11.25
N LEU A 100 -3.67 4.50 10.40
CA LEU A 100 -2.30 4.21 10.83
C LEU A 100 -1.51 5.46 11.18
#